data_6d0a9623facea0ae9f28bff848012290
#
_entry.id   6d0a9623facea0ae9f28bff848012290
#
_cell.length_a   1.000
_cell.length_b   1.000
_cell.length_c   1.000
_cell.angle_alpha   90.00
_cell.angle_beta   90.00
_cell.angle_gamma   90.00
#
_symmetry.space_group_name_H-M   'P 1'
#
loop_
_entity.id
_entity.type
_entity.pdbx_description
1 polymer ?
#
loop_
_entity_poly.entity_id
_entity_poly.type
_entity_poly.pdbx_seq_one_letter_code
_entity_poly.pdbx_strand_id
1 'polypeptide(L)'
;MSNEKYTAITIGPIGKTLAKARSVKSFWTASYLFSWIMRELLEKLPEENFEVLSPHRAGKDVSEETSKKVGLFPDRLFAKGELEEKELKRIKREIFGELGEKFKNAFQDEKDDIARKIDTGSDQKRKRELEEIKNRYSNAALKGGDIRKYLEDYLSISCITVELNSDCNILEQLNKYLDTQELFNKASSHTDEDYMELFIEAPNNPFLKAYSQERAFPSTSEIAVSGWEQNPLKDENGEVKYSDLKSIKEGFRNCYKYLAVIKADGDGFGTYIKELKVDEEKEIKENGEKENELTRFTKSFFEFSVEVADELIRKTKARPVYIGGDDLFLFTPVLEGDTEKDVFNLIKKIDDLFIQKEIGEGLSMSYGVSIFYYKNPMSEAIDIADSMLRKAKEEKEEEEEEKEKKKDAVAISIQKHSGQKIEFLLPCKHSGADETARKESLYGKTVELVRAFKGDGNMLNSLIYWIEEMYEILFTEEVTQSQERINAVFDNFFDEEIHKENEVFFGLLKKFIHSMHRSEDAPRKLKEKKELLHGILRYCQFVTSKTEK
;
A
#
# COMPACT_ATOMS: atom_id res chain seq x y z
N MET A 1 -42.97 -7.38 6.59
CA MET A 1 -41.52 -7.37 6.37
C MET A 1 -41.24 -8.44 5.37
N SER A 2 -40.78 -8.09 4.18
CA SER A 2 -40.44 -9.06 3.13
C SER A 2 -38.99 -9.49 3.32
N ASN A 3 -38.75 -10.79 3.42
CA ASN A 3 -37.39 -11.31 3.30
C ASN A 3 -36.94 -11.12 1.86
N GLU A 4 -35.77 -10.55 1.65
CA GLU A 4 -35.15 -10.38 0.34
C GLU A 4 -33.94 -11.31 0.23
N LYS A 5 -33.62 -11.71 -1.01
CA LYS A 5 -32.47 -12.56 -1.27
C LYS A 5 -31.23 -11.70 -1.49
N TYR A 6 -30.15 -12.06 -0.83
CA TYR A 6 -28.83 -11.44 -0.97
C TYR A 6 -27.79 -12.50 -1.31
N THR A 7 -26.92 -12.16 -2.23
CA THR A 7 -25.84 -13.02 -2.69
C THR A 7 -24.50 -12.42 -2.26
N ALA A 8 -23.61 -13.25 -1.73
CA ALA A 8 -22.24 -12.89 -1.48
C ALA A 8 -21.28 -13.85 -2.17
N ILE A 9 -20.20 -13.30 -2.73
CA ILE A 9 -19.17 -14.06 -3.44
C ILE A 9 -17.80 -13.70 -2.84
N THR A 10 -16.94 -14.70 -2.65
CA THR A 10 -15.53 -14.52 -2.28
C THR A 10 -14.64 -15.29 -3.25
N ILE A 11 -13.45 -14.73 -3.50
CA ILE A 11 -12.42 -15.33 -4.34
C ILE A 11 -11.15 -15.58 -3.54
N GLY A 12 -10.46 -16.68 -3.81
CA GLY A 12 -9.23 -17.05 -3.08
C GLY A 12 -8.43 -18.14 -3.80
N PRO A 13 -7.30 -18.56 -3.21
CA PRO A 13 -6.69 -18.20 -1.93
C PRO A 13 -5.63 -17.08 -2.08
N ILE A 14 -5.95 -15.84 -1.71
CA ILE A 14 -5.06 -14.68 -1.90
C ILE A 14 -3.75 -14.84 -1.13
N GLY A 15 -3.82 -14.97 0.20
CA GLY A 15 -2.63 -15.03 1.06
C GLY A 15 -1.67 -16.16 0.66
N LYS A 16 -2.20 -17.35 0.32
CA LYS A 16 -1.39 -18.48 -0.14
C LYS A 16 -0.71 -18.18 -1.49
N THR A 17 -1.34 -17.41 -2.37
CA THR A 17 -0.78 -17.03 -3.66
C THR A 17 0.28 -15.95 -3.51
N LEU A 18 0.01 -14.92 -2.69
CA LEU A 18 1.00 -13.88 -2.37
C LEU A 18 2.26 -14.43 -1.71
N ALA A 19 2.13 -15.45 -0.84
CA ALA A 19 3.26 -16.12 -0.19
C ALA A 19 4.22 -16.83 -1.16
N LYS A 20 3.80 -17.11 -2.40
CA LYS A 20 4.66 -17.68 -3.44
C LYS A 20 5.55 -16.65 -4.14
N ALA A 21 5.23 -15.37 -4.02
CA ALA A 21 5.94 -14.30 -4.71
C ALA A 21 7.33 -14.04 -4.08
N ARG A 22 8.38 -14.00 -4.93
CA ARG A 22 9.77 -13.79 -4.52
C ARG A 22 10.33 -12.43 -4.94
N SER A 23 9.58 -11.68 -5.73
CA SER A 23 9.98 -10.39 -6.29
C SER A 23 8.80 -9.42 -6.31
N VAL A 24 9.07 -8.10 -6.44
CA VAL A 24 8.00 -7.09 -6.52
C VAL A 24 7.06 -7.37 -7.69
N LYS A 25 7.60 -7.77 -8.84
CA LYS A 25 6.79 -8.11 -10.03
C LYS A 25 5.89 -9.32 -9.80
N SER A 26 6.40 -10.39 -9.17
CA SER A 26 5.59 -11.57 -8.88
C SER A 26 4.56 -11.29 -7.80
N PHE A 27 4.88 -10.46 -6.82
CA PHE A 27 3.94 -10.02 -5.81
C PHE A 27 2.81 -9.16 -6.42
N TRP A 28 3.17 -8.21 -7.29
CA TRP A 28 2.21 -7.43 -8.06
C TRP A 28 1.32 -8.33 -8.92
N THR A 29 1.91 -9.28 -9.66
CA THR A 29 1.14 -10.21 -10.51
C THR A 29 0.17 -11.05 -9.68
N ALA A 30 0.61 -11.57 -8.52
CA ALA A 30 -0.23 -12.37 -7.64
C ALA A 30 -1.42 -11.56 -7.08
N SER A 31 -1.20 -10.32 -6.70
CA SER A 31 -2.25 -9.42 -6.23
C SER A 31 -3.20 -9.02 -7.36
N TYR A 32 -2.65 -8.60 -8.50
CA TYR A 32 -3.43 -8.16 -9.67
C TYR A 32 -4.32 -9.27 -10.23
N LEU A 33 -3.89 -10.53 -10.15
CA LEU A 33 -4.67 -11.70 -10.58
C LEU A 33 -6.06 -11.71 -9.93
N PHE A 34 -6.15 -11.52 -8.61
CA PHE A 34 -7.44 -11.55 -7.89
C PHE A 34 -8.30 -10.35 -8.23
N SER A 35 -7.71 -9.17 -8.34
CA SER A 35 -8.43 -7.98 -8.80
C SER A 35 -8.95 -8.15 -10.23
N TRP A 36 -8.18 -8.78 -11.12
CA TRP A 36 -8.61 -9.13 -12.47
C TRP A 36 -9.78 -10.13 -12.46
N ILE A 37 -9.71 -11.19 -11.64
CA ILE A 37 -10.80 -12.18 -11.50
C ILE A 37 -12.09 -11.48 -11.03
N MET A 38 -12.02 -10.59 -10.05
CA MET A 38 -13.18 -9.85 -9.55
C MET A 38 -13.76 -8.93 -10.62
N ARG A 39 -12.92 -8.23 -11.38
CA ARG A 39 -13.37 -7.40 -12.50
C ARG A 39 -14.11 -8.24 -13.54
N GLU A 40 -13.54 -9.35 -13.99
CA GLU A 40 -14.18 -10.25 -14.95
C GLU A 40 -15.50 -10.81 -14.42
N LEU A 41 -15.55 -11.09 -13.13
CA LEU A 41 -16.77 -11.55 -12.47
C LEU A 41 -17.85 -10.45 -12.53
N LEU A 42 -17.52 -9.22 -12.14
CA LEU A 42 -18.44 -8.08 -12.19
C LEU A 42 -18.98 -7.80 -13.60
N GLU A 43 -18.14 -7.91 -14.63
CA GLU A 43 -18.52 -7.69 -16.02
C GLU A 43 -19.48 -8.77 -16.55
N LYS A 44 -19.39 -9.99 -16.02
CA LYS A 44 -20.18 -11.15 -16.51
C LYS A 44 -21.44 -11.43 -15.68
N LEU A 45 -21.62 -10.74 -14.54
CA LEU A 45 -22.84 -10.86 -13.72
C LEU A 45 -24.06 -10.29 -14.45
N PRO A 46 -25.26 -10.88 -14.27
CA PRO A 46 -26.50 -10.35 -14.84
C PRO A 46 -26.78 -8.93 -14.31
N GLU A 47 -27.45 -8.13 -15.11
CA GLU A 47 -27.92 -6.79 -14.74
C GLU A 47 -29.39 -6.81 -14.29
N GLU A 48 -30.19 -7.74 -14.85
CA GLU A 48 -31.58 -7.87 -14.50
C GLU A 48 -31.76 -8.64 -13.18
N ASN A 49 -32.50 -8.06 -12.24
CA ASN A 49 -32.81 -8.64 -10.93
C ASN A 49 -31.63 -9.01 -10.06
N PHE A 50 -30.44 -8.39 -10.32
CA PHE A 50 -29.21 -8.61 -9.58
C PHE A 50 -28.44 -7.30 -9.43
N GLU A 51 -28.60 -6.65 -8.27
CA GLU A 51 -27.99 -5.36 -7.96
C GLU A 51 -26.71 -5.57 -7.16
N VAL A 52 -25.57 -5.18 -7.70
CA VAL A 52 -24.28 -5.22 -6.97
C VAL A 52 -24.21 -4.04 -6.00
N LEU A 53 -24.11 -4.36 -4.70
CA LEU A 53 -23.99 -3.40 -3.61
C LEU A 53 -22.53 -2.99 -3.34
N SER A 54 -21.61 -3.94 -3.44
CA SER A 54 -20.16 -3.74 -3.26
C SER A 54 -19.38 -4.88 -3.93
N PRO A 55 -18.24 -4.60 -4.58
CA PRO A 55 -17.68 -3.30 -4.92
C PRO A 55 -18.48 -2.57 -6.00
N HIS A 56 -18.21 -1.29 -6.21
CA HIS A 56 -18.84 -0.53 -7.28
C HIS A 56 -18.52 -1.15 -8.66
N ARG A 57 -19.55 -1.25 -9.52
CA ARG A 57 -19.41 -1.76 -10.87
C ARG A 57 -18.79 -0.66 -11.75
N ALA A 58 -17.48 -0.69 -11.91
CA ALA A 58 -16.70 0.41 -12.46
C ALA A 58 -17.04 0.85 -13.89
N GLY A 59 -17.72 0.04 -14.67
CA GLY A 59 -18.08 0.39 -16.03
C GLY A 59 -16.90 0.98 -16.83
N LYS A 60 -17.11 2.16 -17.45
CA LYS A 60 -16.12 2.89 -18.25
C LYS A 60 -15.30 3.91 -17.46
N ASP A 61 -15.47 3.99 -16.15
CA ASP A 61 -14.96 5.09 -15.32
C ASP A 61 -13.46 4.95 -15.00
N VAL A 62 -12.86 3.78 -15.24
CA VAL A 62 -11.44 3.53 -15.04
C VAL A 62 -10.70 3.61 -16.38
N SER A 63 -9.65 4.44 -16.45
CA SER A 63 -8.83 4.49 -17.66
C SER A 63 -8.17 3.13 -17.93
N GLU A 64 -8.00 2.78 -19.21
CA GLU A 64 -7.35 1.53 -19.59
C GLU A 64 -5.92 1.43 -19.01
N GLU A 65 -5.23 2.56 -18.88
CA GLU A 65 -3.90 2.62 -18.30
C GLU A 65 -3.93 2.24 -16.81
N THR A 66 -4.82 2.83 -16.02
CA THR A 66 -4.93 2.59 -14.58
C THR A 66 -5.38 1.16 -14.30
N SER A 67 -6.38 0.67 -15.03
CA SER A 67 -6.89 -0.70 -14.89
C SER A 67 -5.86 -1.80 -15.17
N LYS A 68 -4.80 -1.48 -15.94
CA LYS A 68 -3.70 -2.41 -16.25
C LYS A 68 -2.53 -2.32 -15.27
N LYS A 69 -2.46 -1.26 -14.45
CA LYS A 69 -1.29 -0.98 -13.61
C LYS A 69 -1.50 -1.25 -12.13
N VAL A 70 -2.75 -1.35 -11.67
CA VAL A 70 -3.06 -1.52 -10.24
C VAL A 70 -4.30 -2.38 -10.05
N GLY A 71 -4.33 -3.19 -9.00
CA GLY A 71 -5.52 -3.89 -8.54
C GLY A 71 -6.47 -2.91 -7.84
N LEU A 72 -7.73 -2.81 -8.32
CA LEU A 72 -8.74 -1.89 -7.78
C LEU A 72 -9.93 -2.62 -7.13
N PHE A 73 -10.07 -3.92 -7.35
CA PHE A 73 -11.23 -4.67 -6.92
C PHE A 73 -10.90 -5.60 -5.75
N PRO A 74 -11.71 -5.58 -4.68
CA PRO A 74 -11.55 -6.46 -3.52
C PRO A 74 -11.88 -7.92 -3.86
N ASP A 75 -11.63 -8.81 -2.93
CA ASP A 75 -11.88 -10.24 -3.06
C ASP A 75 -13.32 -10.66 -2.72
N ARG A 76 -14.15 -9.74 -2.19
CA ARG A 76 -15.53 -9.98 -1.79
C ARG A 76 -16.49 -9.11 -2.57
N LEU A 77 -17.62 -9.70 -2.93
CA LEU A 77 -18.72 -9.05 -3.63
C LEU A 77 -20.03 -9.33 -2.89
N PHE A 78 -20.85 -8.30 -2.77
CA PHE A 78 -22.18 -8.36 -2.19
C PHE A 78 -23.20 -7.80 -3.15
N ALA A 79 -24.33 -8.50 -3.31
CA ALA A 79 -25.40 -8.10 -4.21
C ALA A 79 -26.77 -8.42 -3.62
N LYS A 80 -27.78 -7.64 -4.01
CA LYS A 80 -29.19 -7.92 -3.79
C LYS A 80 -29.68 -8.75 -4.98
N GLY A 81 -30.36 -9.84 -4.71
CA GLY A 81 -30.83 -10.80 -5.71
C GLY A 81 -30.21 -12.18 -5.55
N GLU A 82 -30.62 -13.12 -6.38
CA GLU A 82 -30.13 -14.49 -6.41
C GLU A 82 -29.32 -14.74 -7.68
N LEU A 83 -28.13 -15.30 -7.53
CA LEU A 83 -27.35 -15.80 -8.66
C LEU A 83 -27.60 -17.30 -8.83
N GLU A 84 -28.23 -17.69 -9.94
CA GLU A 84 -28.48 -19.10 -10.22
C GLU A 84 -27.16 -19.90 -10.33
N GLU A 85 -27.17 -21.12 -9.81
CA GLU A 85 -25.99 -22.00 -9.85
C GLU A 85 -25.49 -22.27 -11.28
N LYS A 86 -26.42 -22.35 -12.26
CA LYS A 86 -26.11 -22.52 -13.68
C LYS A 86 -25.32 -21.33 -14.23
N GLU A 87 -25.71 -20.13 -13.84
CA GLU A 87 -25.08 -18.89 -14.27
C GLU A 87 -23.67 -18.73 -13.62
N LEU A 88 -23.56 -19.00 -12.33
CA LEU A 88 -22.26 -19.03 -11.67
C LEU A 88 -21.30 -20.04 -12.31
N LYS A 89 -21.79 -21.24 -12.67
CA LYS A 89 -20.98 -22.25 -13.38
C LYS A 89 -20.55 -21.77 -14.77
N ARG A 90 -21.41 -21.04 -15.49
CA ARG A 90 -21.06 -20.42 -16.77
C ARG A 90 -19.93 -19.41 -16.60
N ILE A 91 -20.11 -18.46 -15.66
CA ILE A 91 -19.13 -17.40 -15.39
C ILE A 91 -17.77 -17.99 -14.99
N LYS A 92 -17.76 -18.94 -14.05
CA LYS A 92 -16.51 -19.63 -13.64
C LYS A 92 -15.81 -20.30 -14.82
N ARG A 93 -16.56 -20.96 -15.70
CA ARG A 93 -16.00 -21.63 -16.88
C ARG A 93 -15.34 -20.65 -17.83
N GLU A 94 -15.93 -19.48 -18.02
CA GLU A 94 -15.37 -18.43 -18.87
C GLU A 94 -14.11 -17.84 -18.26
N ILE A 95 -14.14 -17.42 -16.99
CA ILE A 95 -12.98 -16.85 -16.28
C ILE A 95 -11.81 -17.83 -16.26
N PHE A 96 -12.03 -19.10 -15.89
CA PHE A 96 -10.95 -20.09 -15.85
C PHE A 96 -10.47 -20.49 -17.24
N GLY A 97 -11.34 -20.40 -18.25
CA GLY A 97 -10.94 -20.56 -19.65
C GLY A 97 -9.98 -19.46 -20.10
N GLU A 98 -10.37 -18.21 -19.90
CA GLU A 98 -9.53 -17.05 -20.24
C GLU A 98 -8.21 -17.04 -19.45
N LEU A 99 -8.26 -17.34 -18.16
CA LEU A 99 -7.05 -17.41 -17.32
C LEU A 99 -6.14 -18.55 -17.78
N GLY A 100 -6.70 -19.72 -18.13
CA GLY A 100 -5.95 -20.86 -18.66
C GLY A 100 -5.17 -20.51 -19.92
N GLU A 101 -5.79 -19.75 -20.84
CA GLU A 101 -5.07 -19.27 -22.03
C GLU A 101 -3.97 -18.24 -21.69
N LYS A 102 -4.18 -17.36 -20.69
CA LYS A 102 -3.14 -16.47 -20.21
C LYS A 102 -1.94 -17.22 -19.64
N PHE A 103 -2.17 -18.29 -18.87
CA PHE A 103 -1.11 -19.17 -18.34
C PHE A 103 -0.34 -19.85 -19.47
N LYS A 104 -1.04 -20.46 -20.41
CA LYS A 104 -0.44 -21.14 -21.55
C LYS A 104 0.42 -20.21 -22.40
N ASN A 105 -0.08 -19.01 -22.69
CA ASN A 105 0.66 -17.99 -23.43
C ASN A 105 1.91 -17.56 -22.66
N ALA A 106 1.79 -17.31 -21.34
CA ALA A 106 2.93 -16.97 -20.51
C ALA A 106 4.03 -18.05 -20.56
N PHE A 107 3.65 -19.30 -20.44
CA PHE A 107 4.61 -20.43 -20.45
C PHE A 107 5.26 -20.61 -21.82
N GLN A 108 4.51 -20.45 -22.91
CA GLN A 108 5.06 -20.51 -24.26
C GLN A 108 6.04 -19.35 -24.53
N ASP A 109 5.63 -18.13 -24.21
CA ASP A 109 6.46 -16.93 -24.40
C ASP A 109 7.77 -17.01 -23.59
N GLU A 110 7.71 -17.50 -22.35
CA GLU A 110 8.88 -17.67 -21.50
C GLU A 110 9.82 -18.74 -22.02
N LYS A 111 9.29 -19.87 -22.46
CA LYS A 111 10.05 -20.93 -23.13
C LYS A 111 10.82 -20.39 -24.34
N ASP A 112 10.14 -19.60 -25.18
CA ASP A 112 10.73 -19.07 -26.42
C ASP A 112 11.79 -17.99 -26.13
N ASP A 113 11.59 -17.16 -25.11
CA ASP A 113 12.57 -16.18 -24.66
C ASP A 113 13.82 -16.84 -24.06
N ILE A 114 13.65 -17.87 -23.23
CA ILE A 114 14.77 -18.63 -22.67
C ILE A 114 15.53 -19.36 -23.78
N ALA A 115 14.85 -19.92 -24.78
CA ALA A 115 15.51 -20.54 -25.92
C ALA A 115 16.43 -19.56 -26.65
N ARG A 116 15.97 -18.34 -26.93
CA ARG A 116 16.79 -17.28 -27.51
C ARG A 116 18.01 -16.91 -26.67
N LYS A 117 17.85 -16.81 -25.34
CA LYS A 117 18.94 -16.54 -24.39
C LYS A 117 19.99 -17.66 -24.36
N ILE A 118 19.59 -18.93 -24.53
CA ILE A 118 20.49 -20.08 -24.64
C ILE A 118 21.32 -19.99 -25.93
N ASP A 119 20.68 -19.67 -27.05
CA ASP A 119 21.33 -19.59 -28.36
C ASP A 119 22.37 -18.46 -28.43
N THR A 120 22.08 -17.33 -27.84
CA THR A 120 22.95 -16.14 -27.83
C THR A 120 24.01 -16.12 -26.74
N GLY A 121 23.83 -16.89 -25.67
CA GLY A 121 24.75 -16.93 -24.53
C GLY A 121 26.07 -17.64 -24.85
N SER A 122 27.15 -17.27 -24.17
CA SER A 122 28.47 -17.93 -24.28
C SER A 122 28.85 -18.77 -23.05
N ASP A 123 28.21 -18.54 -21.90
CA ASP A 123 28.50 -19.23 -20.64
C ASP A 123 27.79 -20.59 -20.56
N GLN A 124 28.57 -21.66 -20.55
CA GLN A 124 28.08 -23.04 -20.51
C GLN A 124 27.34 -23.39 -19.21
N LYS A 125 27.75 -22.84 -18.07
CA LYS A 125 27.05 -23.06 -16.80
C LYS A 125 25.67 -22.41 -16.83
N ARG A 126 25.60 -21.18 -17.29
CA ARG A 126 24.36 -20.43 -17.44
C ARG A 126 23.41 -21.07 -18.43
N LYS A 127 23.92 -21.64 -19.52
CA LYS A 127 23.10 -22.40 -20.49
C LYS A 127 22.40 -23.58 -19.86
N ARG A 128 23.08 -24.37 -19.04
CA ARG A 128 22.48 -25.54 -18.36
C ARG A 128 21.36 -25.13 -17.41
N GLU A 129 21.59 -24.07 -16.61
CA GLU A 129 20.56 -23.52 -15.72
C GLU A 129 19.32 -23.08 -16.51
N LEU A 130 19.53 -22.39 -17.64
CA LEU A 130 18.43 -21.93 -18.50
C LEU A 130 17.70 -23.10 -19.19
N GLU A 131 18.39 -24.19 -19.56
CA GLU A 131 17.77 -25.39 -20.12
C GLU A 131 16.84 -26.08 -19.11
N GLU A 132 17.22 -26.15 -17.84
CA GLU A 132 16.36 -26.70 -16.79
C GLU A 132 15.07 -25.86 -16.63
N ILE A 133 15.21 -24.54 -16.56
CA ILE A 133 14.06 -23.60 -16.48
C ILE A 133 13.19 -23.73 -17.73
N LYS A 134 13.77 -23.75 -18.93
CA LYS A 134 13.05 -23.94 -20.20
C LYS A 134 12.23 -25.24 -20.21
N ASN A 135 12.79 -26.32 -19.69
CA ASN A 135 12.09 -27.59 -19.63
C ASN A 135 10.86 -27.53 -18.71
N ARG A 136 10.94 -26.81 -17.57
CA ARG A 136 9.77 -26.58 -16.70
C ARG A 136 8.64 -25.88 -17.44
N TYR A 137 8.93 -24.77 -18.11
CA TYR A 137 7.94 -24.04 -18.91
C TYR A 137 7.43 -24.85 -20.12
N SER A 138 8.30 -25.62 -20.78
CA SER A 138 7.90 -26.48 -21.91
C SER A 138 6.91 -27.55 -21.46
N ASN A 139 7.16 -28.20 -20.34
CA ASN A 139 6.27 -29.20 -19.78
C ASN A 139 4.93 -28.61 -19.37
N ALA A 140 4.94 -27.43 -18.76
CA ALA A 140 3.73 -26.71 -18.37
C ALA A 140 2.91 -26.28 -19.61
N ALA A 141 3.55 -25.74 -20.65
CA ALA A 141 2.86 -25.32 -21.89
C ALA A 141 2.20 -26.48 -22.64
N LEU A 142 2.80 -27.68 -22.65
CA LEU A 142 2.25 -28.85 -23.30
C LEU A 142 1.02 -29.43 -22.60
N LYS A 143 0.85 -29.18 -21.31
CA LYS A 143 -0.25 -29.70 -20.48
C LYS A 143 -1.47 -28.78 -20.44
N GLY A 144 -1.81 -28.12 -21.53
CA GLY A 144 -2.88 -27.08 -21.59
C GLY A 144 -4.24 -27.51 -21.02
N GLY A 145 -4.64 -28.79 -21.15
CA GLY A 145 -5.86 -29.33 -20.52
C GLY A 145 -5.75 -29.42 -18.99
N ASP A 146 -4.54 -29.70 -18.48
CA ASP A 146 -4.27 -29.84 -17.05
C ASP A 146 -4.23 -28.46 -16.35
N ILE A 147 -3.83 -27.40 -17.07
CA ILE A 147 -3.79 -26.03 -16.52
C ILE A 147 -5.16 -25.58 -16.07
N ARG A 148 -6.17 -25.77 -16.89
CA ARG A 148 -7.53 -25.38 -16.53
C ARG A 148 -8.03 -26.14 -15.31
N LYS A 149 -7.85 -27.44 -15.29
CA LYS A 149 -8.19 -28.28 -14.13
C LYS A 149 -7.43 -27.84 -12.88
N TYR A 150 -6.13 -27.55 -13.01
CA TYR A 150 -5.32 -26.99 -11.93
C TYR A 150 -5.94 -25.68 -11.39
N LEU A 151 -6.36 -24.76 -12.26
CA LEU A 151 -6.97 -23.50 -11.86
C LEU A 151 -8.31 -23.71 -11.14
N GLU A 152 -9.14 -24.65 -11.65
CA GLU A 152 -10.42 -25.03 -11.02
C GLU A 152 -10.20 -25.66 -9.61
N ASP A 153 -9.10 -26.39 -9.41
CA ASP A 153 -8.73 -27.02 -8.13
C ASP A 153 -8.01 -26.03 -7.18
N TYR A 154 -7.25 -25.07 -7.71
CA TYR A 154 -6.45 -24.12 -6.93
C TYR A 154 -7.22 -22.88 -6.51
N LEU A 155 -7.96 -22.27 -7.45
CA LEU A 155 -8.73 -21.05 -7.22
C LEU A 155 -10.15 -21.37 -6.76
N SER A 156 -10.61 -20.67 -5.75
CA SER A 156 -12.00 -20.75 -5.30
C SER A 156 -12.76 -19.47 -5.67
N ILE A 157 -13.91 -19.62 -6.29
CA ILE A 157 -14.94 -18.58 -6.40
C ILE A 157 -16.15 -19.17 -5.68
N SER A 158 -16.38 -18.77 -4.43
CA SER A 158 -17.45 -19.29 -3.59
C SER A 158 -18.60 -18.30 -3.55
N CYS A 159 -19.82 -18.81 -3.66
CA CYS A 159 -21.03 -18.02 -3.70
C CYS A 159 -22.04 -18.58 -2.71
N ILE A 160 -22.67 -17.70 -1.96
CA ILE A 160 -23.79 -18.02 -1.08
C ILE A 160 -24.95 -17.08 -1.38
N THR A 161 -26.18 -17.59 -1.31
CA THR A 161 -27.38 -16.78 -1.35
C THR A 161 -28.20 -17.07 -0.11
N VAL A 162 -28.60 -16.02 0.60
CA VAL A 162 -29.38 -16.12 1.84
C VAL A 162 -30.57 -15.16 1.80
N GLU A 163 -31.64 -15.52 2.47
CA GLU A 163 -32.78 -14.64 2.69
C GLU A 163 -32.57 -13.89 4.01
N LEU A 164 -32.49 -12.57 3.92
CA LEU A 164 -32.26 -11.70 5.07
C LEU A 164 -33.42 -10.70 5.18
N ASN A 165 -33.69 -10.29 6.42
CA ASN A 165 -34.62 -9.20 6.70
C ASN A 165 -33.88 -7.86 6.54
N SER A 166 -34.53 -6.86 5.95
CA SER A 166 -34.04 -5.49 5.82
C SER A 166 -33.59 -4.83 7.13
N ASP A 167 -34.12 -5.28 8.27
CA ASP A 167 -33.78 -4.72 9.59
C ASP A 167 -32.41 -5.18 10.12
N CYS A 168 -31.76 -6.15 9.46
CA CYS A 168 -30.43 -6.62 9.86
C CYS A 168 -29.31 -5.92 9.07
N ASN A 169 -28.11 -5.85 9.68
CA ASN A 169 -26.91 -5.42 8.92
C ASN A 169 -26.52 -6.49 7.90
N ILE A 170 -26.93 -6.28 6.65
CA ILE A 170 -26.79 -7.23 5.55
C ILE A 170 -25.33 -7.60 5.29
N LEU A 171 -24.42 -6.61 5.23
CA LEU A 171 -23.02 -6.87 4.95
C LEU A 171 -22.33 -7.64 6.10
N GLU A 172 -22.64 -7.33 7.34
CA GLU A 172 -22.08 -8.06 8.48
C GLU A 172 -22.52 -9.53 8.49
N GLN A 173 -23.80 -9.79 8.20
CA GLN A 173 -24.30 -11.16 8.11
C GLN A 173 -23.67 -11.92 6.94
N LEU A 174 -23.61 -11.32 5.77
CA LEU A 174 -23.01 -11.93 4.59
C LEU A 174 -21.52 -12.22 4.78
N ASN A 175 -20.77 -11.31 5.44
CA ASN A 175 -19.36 -11.54 5.78
C ASN A 175 -19.18 -12.76 6.69
N LYS A 176 -20.00 -12.93 7.72
CA LYS A 176 -19.94 -14.11 8.62
C LYS A 176 -20.16 -15.43 7.85
N TYR A 177 -21.06 -15.42 6.89
CA TYR A 177 -21.28 -16.60 6.03
C TYR A 177 -20.09 -16.85 5.11
N LEU A 178 -19.48 -15.80 4.51
CA LEU A 178 -18.29 -15.96 3.68
C LEU A 178 -17.09 -16.46 4.49
N ASP A 179 -16.86 -15.91 5.68
CA ASP A 179 -15.81 -16.38 6.61
C ASP A 179 -15.95 -17.89 6.91
N THR A 180 -17.18 -18.31 7.17
CA THR A 180 -17.48 -19.73 7.37
C THR A 180 -17.19 -20.57 6.11
N GLN A 181 -17.56 -20.06 4.93
CA GLN A 181 -17.34 -20.74 3.66
C GLN A 181 -15.84 -20.88 3.34
N GLU A 182 -15.05 -19.86 3.62
CA GLU A 182 -13.60 -19.86 3.40
C GLU A 182 -12.89 -20.95 4.22
N LEU A 183 -13.35 -21.27 5.42
CA LEU A 183 -12.81 -22.35 6.23
C LEU A 183 -12.96 -23.73 5.58
N PHE A 184 -13.95 -23.91 4.72
CA PHE A 184 -14.18 -25.16 3.99
C PHE A 184 -13.45 -25.22 2.64
N ASN A 185 -12.95 -24.10 2.14
CA ASN A 185 -12.24 -24.03 0.88
C ASN A 185 -10.83 -24.60 1.02
N LYS A 186 -10.67 -25.87 0.68
CA LYS A 186 -9.35 -26.52 0.61
C LYS A 186 -8.77 -26.31 -0.78
N ALA A 187 -7.89 -25.34 -0.93
CA ALA A 187 -7.05 -25.24 -2.12
C ALA A 187 -6.05 -26.42 -2.13
N SER A 188 -6.32 -27.44 -2.93
CA SER A 188 -5.43 -28.57 -3.12
C SER A 188 -5.05 -28.67 -4.60
N SER A 189 -3.79 -28.41 -4.93
CA SER A 189 -3.23 -28.82 -6.22
C SER A 189 -2.46 -30.11 -6.03
N HIS A 190 -2.81 -31.15 -6.77
CA HIS A 190 -2.13 -32.45 -6.78
C HIS A 190 -1.23 -32.60 -8.02
N THR A 191 -0.67 -31.50 -8.53
CA THR A 191 0.26 -31.54 -9.66
C THR A 191 1.70 -31.49 -9.16
N ASP A 192 2.60 -32.22 -9.82
CA ASP A 192 4.04 -32.20 -9.51
C ASP A 192 4.68 -30.83 -9.73
N GLU A 193 4.06 -29.94 -10.52
CA GLU A 193 4.49 -28.60 -10.83
C GLU A 193 3.48 -27.58 -10.32
N ASP A 194 3.98 -26.54 -9.64
CA ASP A 194 3.15 -25.41 -9.19
C ASP A 194 2.99 -24.38 -10.33
N TYR A 195 1.94 -24.54 -11.13
CA TYR A 195 1.67 -23.64 -12.25
C TYR A 195 1.40 -22.20 -11.82
N MET A 196 0.86 -21.97 -10.62
CA MET A 196 0.67 -20.61 -10.10
C MET A 196 2.02 -19.94 -9.83
N GLU A 197 2.96 -20.63 -9.17
CA GLU A 197 4.31 -20.10 -8.94
C GLU A 197 5.00 -19.80 -10.28
N LEU A 198 4.95 -20.72 -11.24
CA LEU A 198 5.51 -20.49 -12.57
C LEU A 198 4.91 -19.27 -13.26
N PHE A 199 3.61 -19.06 -13.17
CA PHE A 199 2.92 -17.96 -13.81
C PHE A 199 3.28 -16.60 -13.20
N ILE A 200 3.23 -16.48 -11.88
CA ILE A 200 3.52 -15.21 -11.21
C ILE A 200 4.99 -14.81 -11.31
N GLU A 201 5.90 -15.79 -11.42
CA GLU A 201 7.34 -15.54 -11.60
C GLU A 201 7.72 -15.29 -13.08
N ALA A 202 6.86 -15.65 -14.05
CA ALA A 202 7.13 -15.48 -15.46
C ALA A 202 7.25 -13.99 -15.85
N PRO A 203 8.42 -13.49 -16.27
CA PRO A 203 8.60 -12.09 -16.69
C PRO A 203 7.72 -11.68 -17.87
N ASN A 204 7.37 -12.64 -18.72
CA ASN A 204 6.58 -12.43 -19.93
C ASN A 204 5.10 -12.76 -19.77
N ASN A 205 4.57 -12.84 -18.54
CA ASN A 205 3.15 -13.10 -18.37
C ASN A 205 2.29 -11.94 -18.93
N PRO A 206 1.05 -12.23 -19.40
CA PRO A 206 0.20 -11.24 -20.07
C PRO A 206 -0.14 -10.02 -19.23
N PHE A 207 -0.20 -10.14 -17.90
CA PHE A 207 -0.47 -9.02 -17.01
C PHE A 207 0.71 -8.04 -16.97
N LEU A 208 1.95 -8.54 -16.87
CA LEU A 208 3.14 -7.70 -16.91
C LEU A 208 3.34 -7.05 -18.28
N LYS A 209 3.01 -7.75 -19.37
CA LYS A 209 3.02 -7.17 -20.72
C LYS A 209 1.99 -6.06 -20.88
N ALA A 210 0.81 -6.22 -20.28
CA ALA A 210 -0.21 -5.18 -20.27
C ALA A 210 0.17 -3.98 -19.40
N TYR A 211 0.90 -4.20 -18.29
CA TYR A 211 1.40 -3.15 -17.40
C TYR A 211 2.30 -2.15 -18.14
N SER A 212 3.21 -2.63 -18.96
CA SER A 212 4.07 -1.78 -19.78
C SER A 212 4.53 -2.52 -21.04
N GLN A 213 4.30 -1.93 -22.21
CA GLN A 213 4.76 -2.49 -23.49
C GLN A 213 6.27 -2.27 -23.71
N GLU A 214 6.86 -1.27 -23.05
CA GLU A 214 8.22 -0.82 -23.31
C GLU A 214 9.23 -1.24 -22.23
N ARG A 215 8.79 -1.53 -21.01
CA ARG A 215 9.69 -1.81 -19.86
C ARG A 215 9.19 -2.95 -19.01
N ALA A 216 10.11 -3.80 -18.56
CA ALA A 216 9.84 -4.79 -17.52
C ALA A 216 9.37 -4.09 -16.23
N PHE A 217 8.58 -4.78 -15.41
CA PHE A 217 8.20 -4.29 -14.08
C PHE A 217 9.45 -4.03 -13.23
N PRO A 218 9.57 -2.87 -12.54
CA PRO A 218 10.81 -2.50 -11.87
C PRO A 218 11.14 -3.42 -10.68
N SER A 219 12.41 -3.72 -10.52
CA SER A 219 12.97 -4.43 -9.36
C SER A 219 13.04 -3.51 -8.13
N THR A 220 13.33 -4.09 -6.95
CA THR A 220 13.53 -3.30 -5.71
C THR A 220 14.61 -2.24 -5.85
N SER A 221 15.72 -2.57 -6.54
CA SER A 221 16.82 -1.60 -6.79
C SER A 221 16.38 -0.48 -7.73
N GLU A 222 15.58 -0.80 -8.74
CA GLU A 222 15.03 0.18 -9.69
C GLU A 222 14.08 1.15 -8.99
N ILE A 223 13.19 0.62 -8.15
CA ILE A 223 12.29 1.47 -7.36
C ILE A 223 13.10 2.37 -6.43
N ALA A 224 14.07 1.83 -5.68
CA ALA A 224 14.86 2.59 -4.73
C ALA A 224 15.55 3.80 -5.37
N VAL A 225 16.18 3.62 -6.54
CA VAL A 225 16.92 4.68 -7.23
C VAL A 225 16.06 5.52 -8.17
N SER A 226 14.80 5.16 -8.39
CA SER A 226 13.92 5.88 -9.33
C SER A 226 13.67 7.33 -8.90
N GLY A 227 13.76 7.61 -7.59
CA GLY A 227 13.63 8.94 -7.03
C GLY A 227 14.83 9.86 -7.26
N TRP A 228 15.95 9.33 -7.73
CA TRP A 228 17.13 10.14 -7.99
C TRP A 228 17.09 10.75 -9.41
N GLU A 229 16.70 12.01 -9.52
CA GLU A 229 16.48 12.69 -10.81
C GLU A 229 17.75 12.78 -11.68
N GLN A 230 18.90 13.03 -11.05
CA GLN A 230 20.21 13.14 -11.74
C GLN A 230 20.94 11.80 -11.83
N ASN A 231 20.21 10.70 -11.83
CA ASN A 231 20.80 9.36 -11.80
C ASN A 231 21.76 9.13 -12.99
N PRO A 232 23.09 9.06 -12.74
CA PRO A 232 24.09 8.85 -13.79
C PRO A 232 24.08 7.41 -14.34
N LEU A 233 23.28 6.52 -13.77
CA LEU A 233 23.09 5.17 -14.27
C LEU A 233 22.05 5.10 -15.39
N LYS A 234 21.42 6.22 -15.76
CA LYS A 234 20.56 6.28 -16.95
C LYS A 234 21.44 6.23 -18.20
N ASP A 235 21.11 5.31 -19.11
CA ASP A 235 21.72 5.32 -20.44
C ASP A 235 21.16 6.44 -21.32
N GLU A 236 21.62 6.52 -22.58
CA GLU A 236 21.20 7.52 -23.55
C GLU A 236 19.68 7.50 -23.84
N ASN A 237 19.00 6.38 -23.55
CA ASN A 237 17.56 6.19 -23.69
C ASN A 237 16.79 6.46 -22.39
N GLY A 238 17.49 6.88 -21.33
CA GLY A 238 16.90 7.09 -20.01
C GLY A 238 16.64 5.80 -19.22
N GLU A 239 17.17 4.66 -19.70
CA GLU A 239 17.12 3.39 -18.97
C GLU A 239 18.19 3.33 -17.88
N VAL A 240 17.83 2.83 -16.72
CA VAL A 240 18.77 2.72 -15.59
C VAL A 240 19.57 1.44 -15.71
N LYS A 241 20.90 1.54 -15.88
CA LYS A 241 21.82 0.41 -15.81
C LYS A 241 22.21 0.13 -14.35
N TYR A 242 21.73 -0.97 -13.82
CA TYR A 242 21.87 -1.34 -12.39
C TYR A 242 23.16 -2.02 -12.01
N SER A 243 24.14 -2.08 -12.93
CA SER A 243 25.32 -2.91 -12.73
C SER A 243 26.12 -2.57 -11.48
N ASP A 244 26.04 -1.35 -10.94
CA ASP A 244 26.82 -1.06 -9.73
C ASP A 244 26.40 0.20 -8.95
N LEU A 245 25.37 0.10 -8.11
CA LEU A 245 25.09 1.10 -7.09
C LEU A 245 26.28 1.31 -6.12
N LYS A 246 27.24 0.36 -6.07
CA LYS A 246 28.46 0.46 -5.29
C LYS A 246 29.50 1.37 -5.93
N SER A 247 29.45 1.57 -7.24
CA SER A 247 30.43 2.40 -7.96
C SER A 247 30.17 3.90 -7.86
N ILE A 248 28.99 4.30 -7.35
CA ILE A 248 28.63 5.70 -7.18
C ILE A 248 29.27 6.23 -5.90
N LYS A 249 30.31 7.05 -6.04
CA LYS A 249 31.16 7.45 -4.92
C LYS A 249 30.89 8.85 -4.38
N GLU A 250 30.23 9.76 -5.10
CA GLU A 250 30.12 11.16 -4.68
C GLU A 250 28.70 11.74 -4.86
N GLY A 251 28.26 12.53 -3.88
CA GLY A 251 27.02 13.32 -3.93
C GLY A 251 25.72 12.52 -3.85
N PHE A 252 25.80 11.22 -3.68
CA PHE A 252 24.67 10.31 -3.62
C PHE A 252 24.08 10.28 -2.21
N ARG A 253 22.78 10.55 -2.10
CA ARG A 253 22.09 10.39 -0.81
C ARG A 253 21.91 8.91 -0.51
N ASN A 254 22.25 8.51 0.70
CA ASN A 254 22.17 7.10 1.11
C ASN A 254 20.75 6.53 1.03
N CYS A 255 19.72 7.37 1.20
CA CYS A 255 18.31 6.95 1.11
C CYS A 255 17.92 6.39 -0.27
N TYR A 256 18.64 6.73 -1.36
CA TYR A 256 18.40 6.14 -2.69
C TYR A 256 18.81 4.67 -2.83
N LYS A 257 19.43 4.09 -1.79
CA LYS A 257 19.63 2.64 -1.68
C LYS A 257 18.49 1.94 -0.93
N TYR A 258 17.44 2.68 -0.59
CA TYR A 258 16.29 2.18 0.18
C TYR A 258 15.01 2.48 -0.58
N LEU A 259 14.02 1.65 -0.31
CA LEU A 259 12.66 1.87 -0.76
C LEU A 259 11.71 1.68 0.43
N ALA A 260 10.51 2.19 0.31
CA ALA A 260 9.46 2.01 1.28
C ALA A 260 8.38 1.07 0.75
N VAL A 261 7.90 0.19 1.62
CA VAL A 261 6.59 -0.44 1.53
C VAL A 261 5.63 0.40 2.36
N ILE A 262 4.52 0.81 1.76
CA ILE A 262 3.44 1.50 2.46
C ILE A 262 2.20 0.62 2.34
N LYS A 263 1.61 0.31 3.49
CA LYS A 263 0.29 -0.29 3.61
C LYS A 263 -0.61 0.66 4.36
N ALA A 264 -1.84 0.82 3.92
CA ALA A 264 -2.84 1.59 4.62
C ALA A 264 -4.12 0.79 4.74
N ASP A 265 -4.92 1.13 5.74
CA ASP A 265 -6.21 0.51 5.99
C ASP A 265 -7.11 1.53 6.69
N GLY A 266 -8.37 1.56 6.28
CA GLY A 266 -9.35 2.52 6.74
C GLY A 266 -9.72 2.34 8.22
N ASP A 267 -9.92 3.47 8.89
CA ASP A 267 -10.34 3.53 10.28
C ASP A 267 -11.82 3.88 10.39
N GLY A 268 -12.54 3.13 11.21
CA GLY A 268 -13.97 3.37 11.45
C GLY A 268 -14.91 2.78 10.39
N PHE A 269 -14.40 2.26 9.27
CA PHE A 269 -15.21 1.76 8.15
C PHE A 269 -16.20 0.68 8.56
N GLY A 270 -15.78 -0.30 9.36
CA GLY A 270 -16.65 -1.37 9.83
C GLY A 270 -17.84 -0.87 10.64
N THR A 271 -17.65 0.18 11.46
CA THR A 271 -18.73 0.82 12.23
C THR A 271 -19.61 1.66 11.31
N TYR A 272 -19.01 2.47 10.45
CA TYR A 272 -19.72 3.33 9.52
C TYR A 272 -20.63 2.54 8.57
N ILE A 273 -20.11 1.47 7.96
CA ILE A 273 -20.88 0.60 7.06
C ILE A 273 -22.07 -0.07 7.80
N LYS A 274 -21.93 -0.38 9.10
CA LYS A 274 -23.02 -0.93 9.92
C LYS A 274 -24.18 0.05 10.11
N GLU A 275 -23.92 1.32 10.07
CA GLU A 275 -24.92 2.39 10.22
C GLU A 275 -25.60 2.77 8.91
N LEU A 276 -25.01 2.37 7.75
CA LEU A 276 -25.61 2.64 6.43
C LEU A 276 -26.87 1.79 6.21
N LYS A 277 -27.92 2.44 5.75
CA LYS A 277 -29.17 1.78 5.42
C LYS A 277 -29.21 1.38 3.95
N VAL A 278 -29.42 0.09 3.70
CA VAL A 278 -29.48 -0.47 2.34
C VAL A 278 -30.83 -0.18 1.68
N ASP A 279 -31.91 -0.03 2.46
CA ASP A 279 -33.29 0.07 1.95
C ASP A 279 -33.86 1.51 1.93
N GLU A 280 -33.15 2.51 2.48
CA GLU A 280 -33.57 3.91 2.37
C GLU A 280 -33.00 4.54 1.09
N GLU A 281 -33.83 4.58 0.04
CA GLU A 281 -33.54 5.35 -1.17
C GLU A 281 -33.68 6.84 -0.89
N LYS A 282 -32.59 7.59 -0.92
CA LYS A 282 -32.63 9.06 -0.89
C LYS A 282 -32.62 9.60 -2.33
N GLU A 283 -33.53 10.54 -2.62
CA GLU A 283 -33.52 11.25 -3.92
C GLU A 283 -32.18 11.99 -4.10
N ILE A 284 -31.46 11.67 -5.19
CA ILE A 284 -30.30 12.44 -5.61
C ILE A 284 -30.80 13.74 -6.27
N LYS A 285 -30.35 14.88 -5.78
CA LYS A 285 -30.82 16.20 -6.21
C LYS A 285 -30.56 16.56 -7.67
N GLU A 286 -29.70 15.86 -8.40
CA GLU A 286 -29.30 16.26 -9.75
C GLU A 286 -29.99 15.50 -10.91
N ASN A 287 -30.40 14.23 -10.77
CA ASN A 287 -30.97 13.44 -11.88
C ASN A 287 -32.27 12.69 -11.56
N GLY A 288 -32.81 12.78 -10.34
CA GLY A 288 -34.04 12.06 -9.96
C GLY A 288 -33.90 10.54 -9.86
N GLU A 289 -32.69 10.02 -9.93
CA GLU A 289 -32.40 8.61 -9.68
C GLU A 289 -32.30 8.34 -8.18
N LYS A 290 -32.88 7.26 -7.74
CA LYS A 290 -32.83 6.83 -6.34
C LYS A 290 -31.65 5.88 -6.16
N GLU A 291 -30.75 6.21 -5.26
CA GLU A 291 -29.57 5.40 -4.92
C GLU A 291 -29.57 5.15 -3.41
N ASN A 292 -29.23 3.92 -2.97
CA ASN A 292 -29.10 3.64 -1.57
C ASN A 292 -27.77 4.16 -1.00
N GLU A 293 -27.72 4.40 0.31
CA GLU A 293 -26.54 4.97 0.97
C GLU A 293 -25.28 4.10 0.80
N LEU A 294 -25.43 2.79 0.81
CA LEU A 294 -24.30 1.86 0.64
C LEU A 294 -23.71 1.93 -0.77
N THR A 295 -24.56 1.94 -1.81
CA THR A 295 -24.11 2.05 -3.20
C THR A 295 -23.39 3.37 -3.43
N ARG A 296 -23.91 4.47 -2.88
CA ARG A 296 -23.25 5.78 -2.95
C ARG A 296 -21.89 5.77 -2.26
N PHE A 297 -21.81 5.20 -1.06
CA PHE A 297 -20.56 5.06 -0.32
C PHE A 297 -19.53 4.24 -1.11
N THR A 298 -19.91 3.05 -1.60
CA THR A 298 -19.00 2.19 -2.36
C THR A 298 -18.54 2.83 -3.67
N LYS A 299 -19.39 3.63 -4.32
CA LYS A 299 -19.05 4.42 -5.50
C LYS A 299 -18.03 5.51 -5.18
N SER A 300 -18.31 6.37 -4.19
CA SER A 300 -17.39 7.45 -3.79
C SER A 300 -16.04 6.90 -3.37
N PHE A 301 -16.04 5.76 -2.69
CA PHE A 301 -14.82 5.10 -2.26
C PHE A 301 -14.03 4.48 -3.43
N PHE A 302 -14.73 3.91 -4.40
CA PHE A 302 -14.10 3.43 -5.63
C PHE A 302 -13.49 4.58 -6.45
N GLU A 303 -14.20 5.71 -6.57
CA GLU A 303 -13.69 6.93 -7.23
C GLU A 303 -12.42 7.46 -6.53
N PHE A 304 -12.39 7.45 -5.20
CA PHE A 304 -11.18 7.75 -4.44
C PHE A 304 -10.03 6.80 -4.81
N SER A 305 -10.27 5.49 -4.83
CA SER A 305 -9.25 4.49 -5.20
C SER A 305 -8.69 4.73 -6.61
N VAL A 306 -9.53 5.08 -7.56
CA VAL A 306 -9.12 5.43 -8.94
C VAL A 306 -8.27 6.71 -8.97
N GLU A 307 -8.67 7.76 -8.25
CA GLU A 307 -7.91 9.01 -8.21
C GLU A 307 -6.55 8.84 -7.54
N VAL A 308 -6.49 8.10 -6.44
CA VAL A 308 -5.20 7.75 -5.81
C VAL A 308 -4.31 6.97 -6.78
N ALA A 309 -4.88 5.97 -7.47
CA ALA A 309 -4.14 5.19 -8.47
C ALA A 309 -3.59 6.08 -9.59
N ASP A 310 -4.40 6.97 -10.14
CA ASP A 310 -4.00 7.92 -11.19
C ASP A 310 -2.92 8.90 -10.70
N GLU A 311 -3.06 9.45 -9.49
CA GLU A 311 -2.04 10.35 -8.89
C GLU A 311 -0.71 9.61 -8.74
N LEU A 312 -0.72 8.40 -8.17
CA LEU A 312 0.48 7.60 -7.95
C LEU A 312 1.16 7.21 -9.25
N ILE A 313 0.39 6.74 -10.25
CA ILE A 313 0.93 6.26 -11.53
C ILE A 313 1.50 7.40 -12.37
N ARG A 314 0.82 8.56 -12.41
CA ARG A 314 1.14 9.64 -13.34
C ARG A 314 2.09 10.68 -12.78
N LYS A 315 2.03 10.94 -11.46
CA LYS A 315 2.73 12.09 -10.86
C LYS A 315 3.83 11.71 -9.87
N THR A 316 3.99 10.42 -9.58
CA THR A 316 5.01 9.94 -8.65
C THR A 316 5.84 8.79 -9.21
N LYS A 317 6.88 8.39 -8.49
CA LYS A 317 7.64 7.16 -8.77
C LYS A 317 7.14 5.95 -7.97
N ALA A 318 6.06 6.09 -7.24
CA ALA A 318 5.42 5.00 -6.52
C ALA A 318 4.93 3.89 -7.50
N ARG A 319 4.87 2.69 -6.98
CA ARG A 319 4.39 1.50 -7.71
C ARG A 319 3.27 0.88 -6.91
N PRO A 320 2.03 1.31 -7.14
CA PRO A 320 0.88 0.72 -6.47
C PRO A 320 0.72 -0.73 -6.90
N VAL A 321 0.44 -1.58 -5.92
CA VAL A 321 0.13 -2.99 -6.12
C VAL A 321 -1.37 -3.20 -6.05
N TYR A 322 -1.99 -2.61 -5.03
CA TYR A 322 -3.41 -2.72 -4.76
C TYR A 322 -3.93 -1.43 -4.11
N ILE A 323 -5.07 -0.96 -4.58
CA ILE A 323 -5.82 0.15 -4.02
C ILE A 323 -7.30 -0.21 -4.21
N GLY A 324 -7.91 -0.78 -3.20
CA GLY A 324 -9.30 -1.21 -3.33
C GLY A 324 -9.91 -1.51 -1.96
N GLY A 325 -11.16 -1.15 -1.80
CA GLY A 325 -11.74 -1.16 -0.48
C GLY A 325 -11.01 -0.15 0.42
N ASP A 326 -10.89 -0.46 1.69
CA ASP A 326 -10.15 0.31 2.69
C ASP A 326 -8.65 0.00 2.72
N ASP A 327 -8.18 -0.90 1.84
CA ASP A 327 -6.80 -1.33 1.76
C ASP A 327 -6.00 -0.62 0.66
N LEU A 328 -4.80 -0.20 0.99
CA LEU A 328 -3.83 0.33 0.04
C LEU A 328 -2.47 -0.36 0.26
N PHE A 329 -1.83 -0.77 -0.85
CA PHE A 329 -0.49 -1.33 -0.81
C PHE A 329 0.35 -0.83 -1.99
N LEU A 330 1.52 -0.25 -1.69
CA LEU A 330 2.44 0.24 -2.70
C LEU A 330 3.90 0.12 -2.29
N PHE A 331 4.78 0.13 -3.31
CA PHE A 331 6.22 0.35 -3.17
C PHE A 331 6.57 1.75 -3.67
N THR A 332 7.50 2.44 -3.01
CA THR A 332 7.93 3.78 -3.42
C THR A 332 9.41 4.02 -3.10
N PRO A 333 10.14 4.85 -3.87
CA PRO A 333 11.40 5.39 -3.37
C PRO A 333 11.16 6.19 -2.09
N VAL A 334 12.15 6.27 -1.22
CA VAL A 334 12.04 7.05 0.03
C VAL A 334 11.94 8.54 -0.26
N LEU A 335 12.59 8.98 -1.33
CA LEU A 335 12.71 10.38 -1.72
C LEU A 335 12.70 10.51 -3.25
N GLU A 336 11.94 11.48 -3.78
CA GLU A 336 11.91 11.82 -5.21
C GLU A 336 12.51 13.21 -5.44
N GLY A 337 13.82 13.25 -5.75
CA GLY A 337 14.56 14.49 -5.99
C GLY A 337 14.92 15.25 -4.74
N ASP A 338 13.95 15.84 -4.06
CA ASP A 338 14.13 16.63 -2.85
C ASP A 338 13.18 16.23 -1.69
N THR A 339 13.36 16.86 -0.54
CA THR A 339 12.57 16.58 0.67
C THR A 339 11.12 17.03 0.60
N GLU A 340 10.70 17.67 -0.50
CA GLU A 340 9.29 17.99 -0.74
C GLU A 340 8.51 16.82 -1.35
N LYS A 341 9.20 15.74 -1.75
CA LYS A 341 8.62 14.55 -2.37
C LYS A 341 9.13 13.29 -1.68
N ASP A 342 8.95 13.22 -0.39
CA ASP A 342 9.31 12.06 0.43
C ASP A 342 8.07 11.20 0.79
N VAL A 343 8.28 10.16 1.58
CA VAL A 343 7.23 9.25 2.05
C VAL A 343 6.11 9.99 2.80
N PHE A 344 6.44 10.99 3.65
CA PHE A 344 5.41 11.74 4.37
C PHE A 344 4.57 12.60 3.42
N ASN A 345 5.19 13.27 2.47
CA ASN A 345 4.46 14.04 1.46
C ASN A 345 3.59 13.17 0.57
N LEU A 346 4.01 11.93 0.27
CA LEU A 346 3.21 10.97 -0.48
C LEU A 346 1.95 10.55 0.30
N ILE A 347 2.10 10.20 1.58
CA ILE A 347 0.98 9.87 2.46
C ILE A 347 0.03 11.07 2.58
N LYS A 348 0.57 12.27 2.79
CA LYS A 348 -0.24 13.50 2.84
C LYS A 348 -1.12 13.68 1.60
N LYS A 349 -0.58 13.42 0.42
CA LYS A 349 -1.36 13.52 -0.83
C LYS A 349 -2.51 12.52 -0.88
N ILE A 350 -2.29 11.29 -0.41
CA ILE A 350 -3.34 10.26 -0.34
C ILE A 350 -4.44 10.71 0.62
N ASP A 351 -4.08 11.22 1.79
CA ASP A 351 -5.03 11.73 2.76
C ASP A 351 -5.80 12.97 2.26
N ASP A 352 -5.11 13.88 1.56
CA ASP A 352 -5.76 15.05 0.97
C ASP A 352 -6.84 14.63 -0.05
N LEU A 353 -6.59 13.59 -0.86
CA LEU A 353 -7.58 13.02 -1.78
C LEU A 353 -8.74 12.33 -1.02
N PHE A 354 -8.42 11.61 0.07
CA PHE A 354 -9.44 10.96 0.90
C PHE A 354 -10.43 11.97 1.48
N ILE A 355 -9.92 13.07 2.01
CA ILE A 355 -10.73 14.15 2.59
C ILE A 355 -11.54 14.88 1.50
N GLN A 356 -10.93 15.15 0.34
CA GLN A 356 -11.60 15.80 -0.79
C GLN A 356 -12.84 15.05 -1.29
N LYS A 357 -12.85 13.72 -1.16
CA LYS A 357 -13.97 12.88 -1.60
C LYS A 357 -15.13 12.83 -0.61
N GLU A 358 -14.97 13.40 0.59
CA GLU A 358 -16.03 13.39 1.62
C GLU A 358 -16.69 12.01 1.80
N ILE A 359 -15.86 10.96 1.85
CA ILE A 359 -16.29 9.55 1.81
C ILE A 359 -17.24 9.22 2.97
N GLY A 360 -16.96 9.73 4.17
CA GLY A 360 -17.80 9.55 5.34
C GLY A 360 -17.27 10.32 6.54
N GLU A 361 -18.18 10.80 7.38
CA GLU A 361 -17.82 11.53 8.60
C GLU A 361 -17.16 10.60 9.62
N GLY A 362 -16.06 11.04 10.22
CA GLY A 362 -15.33 10.27 11.23
C GLY A 362 -14.46 9.14 10.67
N LEU A 363 -14.36 8.99 9.35
CA LEU A 363 -13.45 8.04 8.71
C LEU A 363 -12.06 8.66 8.53
N SER A 364 -11.03 7.81 8.63
CA SER A 364 -9.63 8.16 8.36
C SER A 364 -8.88 6.96 7.80
N MET A 365 -7.58 7.16 7.52
CA MET A 365 -6.69 6.10 7.08
C MET A 365 -5.51 5.98 8.05
N SER A 366 -5.15 4.76 8.43
CA SER A 366 -3.91 4.47 9.16
C SER A 366 -2.88 3.83 8.26
N TYR A 367 -1.60 4.13 8.49
CA TYR A 367 -0.49 3.70 7.62
C TYR A 367 0.59 2.95 8.38
N GLY A 368 1.02 1.83 7.80
CA GLY A 368 2.21 1.10 8.19
C GLY A 368 3.30 1.24 7.12
N VAL A 369 4.47 1.74 7.51
CA VAL A 369 5.59 2.01 6.59
C VAL A 369 6.82 1.22 7.00
N SER A 370 7.38 0.46 6.06
CA SER A 370 8.67 -0.21 6.20
C SER A 370 9.66 0.35 5.19
N ILE A 371 10.70 1.07 5.67
CA ILE A 371 11.80 1.55 4.85
C ILE A 371 12.96 0.58 4.99
N PHE A 372 13.40 -0.02 3.89
CA PHE A 372 14.38 -1.10 3.90
C PHE A 372 15.40 -0.99 2.76
N TYR A 373 16.57 -1.58 3.00
CA TYR A 373 17.63 -1.63 2.00
C TYR A 373 17.24 -2.55 0.83
N TYR A 374 17.46 -2.14 -0.40
CA TYR A 374 16.97 -2.81 -1.62
C TYR A 374 17.39 -4.29 -1.78
N LYS A 375 18.40 -4.74 -1.03
CA LYS A 375 18.86 -6.14 -1.01
C LYS A 375 18.25 -6.99 0.11
N ASN A 376 17.54 -6.37 1.05
CA ASN A 376 16.87 -7.13 2.10
C ASN A 376 15.69 -7.91 1.51
N PRO A 377 15.29 -9.02 2.13
CA PRO A 377 14.14 -9.79 1.68
C PRO A 377 12.86 -8.93 1.66
N MET A 378 12.18 -8.92 0.52
CA MET A 378 10.94 -8.17 0.35
C MET A 378 9.83 -8.67 1.29
N SER A 379 9.74 -9.98 1.53
CA SER A 379 8.76 -10.58 2.44
C SER A 379 8.88 -10.02 3.85
N GLU A 380 10.12 -9.91 4.37
CA GLU A 380 10.39 -9.32 5.69
C GLU A 380 9.94 -7.86 5.75
N ALA A 381 10.19 -7.09 4.68
CA ALA A 381 9.76 -5.70 4.61
C ALA A 381 8.23 -5.56 4.59
N ILE A 382 7.53 -6.47 3.93
CA ILE A 382 6.06 -6.52 3.91
C ILE A 382 5.52 -6.87 5.31
N ASP A 383 6.07 -7.90 5.96
CA ASP A 383 5.68 -8.31 7.32
C ASP A 383 5.88 -7.18 8.34
N ILE A 384 6.95 -6.39 8.16
CA ILE A 384 7.22 -5.21 9.00
C ILE A 384 6.18 -4.11 8.72
N ALA A 385 5.84 -3.84 7.47
CA ALA A 385 4.80 -2.88 7.14
C ALA A 385 3.45 -3.29 7.75
N ASP A 386 3.10 -4.58 7.72
CA ASP A 386 1.91 -5.12 8.39
C ASP A 386 1.97 -4.94 9.91
N SER A 387 3.14 -5.18 10.52
CA SER A 387 3.34 -4.94 11.95
C SER A 387 3.19 -3.46 12.31
N MET A 388 3.72 -2.56 11.47
CA MET A 388 3.58 -1.13 11.66
C MET A 388 2.13 -0.68 11.49
N LEU A 389 1.40 -1.21 10.49
CA LEU A 389 -0.02 -0.90 10.31
C LEU A 389 -0.85 -1.34 11.53
N ARG A 390 -0.61 -2.53 12.06
CA ARG A 390 -1.23 -2.95 13.34
C ARG A 390 -0.91 -1.98 14.46
N LYS A 391 0.36 -1.56 14.61
CA LYS A 391 0.79 -0.58 15.62
C LYS A 391 0.08 0.79 15.45
N ALA A 392 -0.19 1.21 14.21
CA ALA A 392 -0.93 2.44 13.91
C ALA A 392 -2.42 2.33 14.28
N LYS A 393 -2.97 1.12 14.24
CA LYS A 393 -4.38 0.82 14.54
C LYS A 393 -4.63 0.31 15.97
N GLU A 394 -3.58 0.05 16.77
CA GLU A 394 -3.74 -0.43 18.14
C GLU A 394 -4.55 0.54 19.00
N GLU A 395 -5.64 0.04 19.57
CA GLU A 395 -6.38 0.69 20.65
C GLU A 395 -5.59 0.47 21.93
N LYS A 396 -5.22 1.53 22.65
CA LYS A 396 -4.68 1.36 24.00
C LYS A 396 -5.83 0.96 24.94
N GLU A 397 -5.76 -0.24 25.47
CA GLU A 397 -6.49 -0.61 26.68
C GLU A 397 -5.84 0.15 27.86
N GLU A 398 -6.34 1.32 28.20
CA GLU A 398 -6.06 1.95 29.49
C GLU A 398 -7.32 1.86 30.36
N GLU A 399 -7.12 1.50 31.62
CA GLU A 399 -8.07 1.22 32.69
C GLU A 399 -9.38 2.03 32.61
N GLU A 400 -10.44 1.31 32.38
CA GLU A 400 -11.89 1.52 32.63
C GLU A 400 -12.60 2.83 32.24
N GLU A 401 -11.99 3.98 31.98
CA GLU A 401 -12.79 5.21 31.77
C GLU A 401 -12.58 6.00 30.46
N GLU A 402 -11.53 5.77 29.65
CA GLU A 402 -11.38 6.40 28.34
C GLU A 402 -10.69 5.46 27.33
N LYS A 403 -11.46 4.84 26.47
CA LYS A 403 -10.93 4.16 25.25
C LYS A 403 -10.40 5.21 24.28
N GLU A 404 -9.15 5.59 24.40
CA GLU A 404 -8.49 6.37 23.36
C GLU A 404 -8.22 5.51 22.14
N LYS A 405 -8.99 5.71 21.10
CA LYS A 405 -8.75 5.12 19.79
C LYS A 405 -7.52 5.79 19.18
N LYS A 406 -6.37 5.10 19.20
CA LYS A 406 -5.20 5.50 18.42
C LYS A 406 -5.36 5.02 16.98
N LYS A 407 -6.25 5.65 16.26
CA LYS A 407 -6.44 5.53 14.82
C LYS A 407 -6.00 6.85 14.20
N ASP A 408 -5.94 6.92 12.87
CA ASP A 408 -5.45 8.09 12.15
C ASP A 408 -3.97 8.37 12.47
N ALA A 409 -3.12 7.40 12.16
CA ALA A 409 -1.70 7.46 12.50
C ALA A 409 -0.83 6.79 11.42
N VAL A 410 0.44 7.23 11.38
CA VAL A 410 1.50 6.60 10.58
C VAL A 410 2.52 5.96 11.51
N ALA A 411 2.70 4.66 11.43
CA ALA A 411 3.80 3.96 12.10
C ALA A 411 4.89 3.60 11.10
N ILE A 412 6.13 3.94 11.42
CA ILE A 412 7.28 3.80 10.52
C ILE A 412 8.35 2.93 11.17
N SER A 413 8.91 2.01 10.38
CA SER A 413 10.14 1.27 10.70
C SER A 413 11.19 1.53 9.61
N ILE A 414 12.38 2.00 10.01
CA ILE A 414 13.54 2.20 9.13
C ILE A 414 14.58 1.16 9.48
N GLN A 415 14.87 0.26 8.55
CA GLN A 415 15.89 -0.77 8.70
C GLN A 415 17.14 -0.41 7.90
N LYS A 416 18.17 0.06 8.58
CA LYS A 416 19.45 0.38 7.93
C LYS A 416 20.23 -0.91 7.61
N HIS A 417 21.02 -0.86 6.55
CA HIS A 417 21.91 -1.96 6.16
C HIS A 417 22.90 -2.37 7.31
N SER A 418 23.22 -1.46 8.21
CA SER A 418 24.04 -1.72 9.41
C SER A 418 23.34 -2.58 10.47
N GLY A 419 22.06 -2.90 10.30
CA GLY A 419 21.24 -3.59 11.30
C GLY A 419 20.55 -2.64 12.30
N GLN A 420 20.81 -1.33 12.23
CA GLN A 420 20.10 -0.36 13.06
C GLN A 420 18.63 -0.29 12.63
N LYS A 421 17.72 -0.42 13.61
CA LYS A 421 16.28 -0.27 13.44
C LYS A 421 15.79 0.97 14.17
N ILE A 422 14.97 1.77 13.51
CA ILE A 422 14.37 2.99 14.06
C ILE A 422 12.86 2.87 13.85
N GLU A 423 12.09 2.94 14.92
CA GLU A 423 10.63 2.84 14.86
C GLU A 423 9.99 3.99 15.63
N PHE A 424 8.93 4.54 15.07
CA PHE A 424 8.12 5.56 15.74
C PHE A 424 6.69 5.56 15.21
N LEU A 425 5.78 6.11 16.00
CA LEU A 425 4.37 6.32 15.69
C LEU A 425 4.09 7.81 15.65
N LEU A 426 3.50 8.29 14.56
CA LEU A 426 3.14 9.69 14.34
C LEU A 426 1.62 9.80 14.17
N PRO A 427 0.91 10.43 15.11
CA PRO A 427 -0.52 10.74 14.97
C PRO A 427 -0.74 11.75 13.84
N CYS A 428 -1.80 11.56 13.04
CA CYS A 428 -2.09 12.38 11.86
C CYS A 428 -3.13 13.47 12.10
N LYS A 429 -4.25 13.16 12.78
CA LYS A 429 -5.39 14.05 13.00
C LYS A 429 -5.97 14.61 11.69
N HIS A 430 -6.27 13.70 10.76
CA HIS A 430 -6.84 14.09 9.47
C HIS A 430 -8.37 14.10 9.49
N SER A 431 -8.99 13.22 10.29
CA SER A 431 -10.44 13.09 10.36
C SER A 431 -11.10 14.34 10.97
N GLY A 432 -12.01 14.96 10.23
CA GLY A 432 -12.80 16.11 10.68
C GLY A 432 -12.04 17.44 10.86
N ALA A 433 -10.75 17.50 10.49
CA ALA A 433 -9.93 18.70 10.63
C ALA A 433 -9.93 19.53 9.33
N ASP A 434 -10.04 20.86 9.46
CA ASP A 434 -9.80 21.77 8.35
C ASP A 434 -8.30 21.83 7.95
N GLU A 435 -7.99 22.46 6.83
CA GLU A 435 -6.61 22.55 6.32
C GLU A 435 -5.65 23.19 7.32
N THR A 436 -6.13 24.15 8.12
CA THR A 436 -5.33 24.86 9.12
C THR A 436 -4.99 23.91 10.28
N ALA A 437 -5.99 23.19 10.79
CA ALA A 437 -5.79 22.24 11.88
C ALA A 437 -4.85 21.09 11.46
N ARG A 438 -4.94 20.63 10.21
CA ARG A 438 -4.02 19.61 9.66
C ARG A 438 -2.59 20.11 9.55
N LYS A 439 -2.35 21.35 9.13
CA LYS A 439 -1.01 21.97 9.14
C LYS A 439 -0.43 22.12 10.56
N GLU A 440 -1.29 22.43 11.53
CA GLU A 440 -0.89 22.55 12.93
C GLU A 440 -0.76 21.21 13.67
N SER A 441 -1.21 20.10 13.09
CA SER A 441 -1.04 18.74 13.64
C SER A 441 0.44 18.35 13.76
N LEU A 442 0.73 17.33 14.55
CA LEU A 442 2.09 16.76 14.64
C LEU A 442 2.58 16.25 13.29
N TYR A 443 1.67 15.67 12.49
CA TYR A 443 2.00 15.22 11.14
C TYR A 443 2.35 16.38 10.21
N GLY A 444 1.53 17.42 10.16
CA GLY A 444 1.79 18.60 9.35
C GLY A 444 3.13 19.26 9.70
N LYS A 445 3.41 19.43 10.99
CA LYS A 445 4.69 19.94 11.48
C LYS A 445 5.88 19.03 11.15
N THR A 446 5.68 17.70 11.11
CA THR A 446 6.73 16.77 10.68
C THR A 446 7.06 16.96 9.21
N VAL A 447 6.06 17.08 8.32
CA VAL A 447 6.25 17.36 6.90
C VAL A 447 7.06 18.66 6.71
N GLU A 448 6.70 19.72 7.42
CA GLU A 448 7.43 21.00 7.36
C GLU A 448 8.86 20.89 7.90
N LEU A 449 9.07 20.12 8.98
CA LEU A 449 10.38 19.91 9.60
C LEU A 449 11.34 19.18 8.66
N VAL A 450 10.88 18.09 8.03
CA VAL A 450 11.68 17.34 7.06
C VAL A 450 12.06 18.21 5.86
N ARG A 451 11.12 19.03 5.37
CA ARG A 451 11.33 19.96 4.26
C ARG A 451 12.33 21.07 4.59
N ALA A 452 12.28 21.59 5.82
CA ALA A 452 13.09 22.74 6.25
C ALA A 452 14.56 22.39 6.47
N PHE A 453 14.90 21.11 6.69
CA PHE A 453 16.27 20.71 6.96
C PHE A 453 17.14 20.77 5.69
N LYS A 454 18.18 21.62 5.71
CA LYS A 454 19.09 21.88 4.57
C LYS A 454 20.53 21.43 4.82
N GLY A 455 20.86 20.92 6.02
CA GLY A 455 22.20 20.56 6.42
C GLY A 455 22.68 19.18 5.97
N ASP A 456 23.92 18.88 6.29
CA ASP A 456 24.44 17.52 6.27
C ASP A 456 24.03 16.74 7.54
N GLY A 457 24.23 15.44 7.54
CA GLY A 457 23.84 14.59 8.67
C GLY A 457 24.62 14.84 9.98
N ASN A 458 25.73 15.60 9.96
CA ASN A 458 26.64 15.77 11.12
C ASN A 458 26.02 16.68 12.17
N MET A 459 25.41 17.80 11.77
CA MET A 459 24.70 18.67 12.69
C MET A 459 23.57 17.92 13.40
N LEU A 460 22.80 17.12 12.68
CA LEU A 460 21.74 16.31 13.28
C LEU A 460 22.25 15.28 14.28
N ASN A 461 23.42 14.69 14.06
CA ASN A 461 24.03 13.81 15.07
C ASN A 461 24.26 14.56 16.38
N SER A 462 24.91 15.72 16.31
CA SER A 462 25.19 16.56 17.50
C SER A 462 23.89 16.98 18.20
N LEU A 463 22.88 17.39 17.41
CA LEU A 463 21.58 17.77 17.94
C LEU A 463 20.86 16.60 18.63
N ILE A 464 20.88 15.42 18.03
CA ILE A 464 20.24 14.22 18.59
C ILE A 464 20.91 13.86 19.93
N TYR A 465 22.24 13.84 20.01
CA TYR A 465 22.96 13.59 21.27
C TYR A 465 22.62 14.63 22.33
N TRP A 466 22.62 15.90 21.94
CA TRP A 466 22.28 16.97 22.87
C TRP A 466 20.83 16.85 23.38
N ILE A 467 19.86 16.55 22.50
CA ILE A 467 18.47 16.32 22.89
C ILE A 467 18.36 15.11 23.82
N GLU A 468 19.11 14.03 23.57
CA GLU A 468 19.12 12.85 24.44
C GLU A 468 19.61 13.18 25.86
N GLU A 469 20.62 14.04 26.01
CA GLU A 469 21.09 14.51 27.30
C GLU A 469 20.11 15.46 27.99
N MET A 470 19.47 16.35 27.23
CA MET A 470 18.54 17.35 27.73
C MET A 470 17.08 16.86 27.83
N TYR A 471 16.83 15.61 27.49
CA TYR A 471 15.50 15.09 27.29
C TYR A 471 14.58 15.23 28.51
N GLU A 472 15.08 14.91 29.70
CA GLU A 472 14.31 15.03 30.95
C GLU A 472 13.97 16.49 31.27
N ILE A 473 14.84 17.43 30.89
CA ILE A 473 14.59 18.87 31.06
C ILE A 473 13.57 19.36 30.01
N LEU A 474 13.78 19.01 28.74
CA LEU A 474 12.93 19.45 27.63
C LEU A 474 11.46 19.02 27.76
N PHE A 475 11.19 17.88 28.42
CA PHE A 475 9.85 17.35 28.60
C PHE A 475 9.27 17.50 30.01
N THR A 476 9.87 18.35 30.86
CA THR A 476 9.23 18.76 32.11
C THR A 476 8.01 19.64 31.80
N GLU A 477 6.99 19.57 32.65
CA GLU A 477 5.82 20.43 32.52
C GLU A 477 6.19 21.90 32.52
N GLU A 478 7.17 22.30 33.33
CA GLU A 478 7.64 23.68 33.44
C GLU A 478 8.20 24.22 32.11
N VAL A 479 9.00 23.44 31.37
CA VAL A 479 9.59 23.87 30.09
C VAL A 479 8.58 23.83 28.98
N THR A 480 7.76 22.79 28.91
CA THR A 480 6.82 22.58 27.80
C THR A 480 5.60 23.50 27.84
N GLN A 481 5.27 24.10 28.98
CA GLN A 481 4.19 25.09 29.11
C GLN A 481 4.42 26.38 28.34
N SER A 482 5.67 26.74 28.03
CA SER A 482 6.01 28.00 27.39
C SER A 482 6.99 27.80 26.24
N GLN A 483 6.65 28.35 25.08
CA GLN A 483 7.55 28.40 23.92
C GLN A 483 8.87 29.15 24.27
N GLU A 484 8.80 30.16 25.11
CA GLU A 484 9.96 30.95 25.55
C GLU A 484 10.94 30.11 26.35
N ARG A 485 10.45 29.20 27.21
CA ARG A 485 11.31 28.28 27.98
C ARG A 485 11.99 27.25 27.08
N ILE A 486 11.25 26.72 26.10
CA ILE A 486 11.83 25.83 25.09
C ILE A 486 12.91 26.58 24.31
N ASN A 487 12.66 27.84 23.91
CA ASN A 487 13.64 28.67 23.24
C ASN A 487 14.90 28.84 24.09
N ALA A 488 14.77 29.17 25.38
CA ALA A 488 15.88 29.35 26.29
C ALA A 488 16.74 28.08 26.45
N VAL A 489 16.15 26.90 26.43
CA VAL A 489 16.90 25.62 26.44
C VAL A 489 17.71 25.47 25.15
N PHE A 490 17.11 25.78 24.00
CA PHE A 490 17.79 25.67 22.71
C PHE A 490 18.83 26.77 22.46
N ASP A 491 18.74 27.94 23.09
CA ASP A 491 19.71 29.03 22.97
C ASP A 491 21.11 28.59 23.46
N ASN A 492 21.19 27.58 24.34
CA ASN A 492 22.44 26.98 24.75
C ASN A 492 23.09 26.06 23.70
N PHE A 493 22.32 25.58 22.74
CA PHE A 493 22.81 24.73 21.64
C PHE A 493 23.00 25.52 20.34
N PHE A 494 22.17 26.53 20.12
CA PHE A 494 22.14 27.27 18.86
C PHE A 494 23.31 28.27 18.79
N ASP A 495 24.15 28.10 17.77
CA ASP A 495 25.23 29.01 17.41
C ASP A 495 24.87 29.69 16.08
N GLU A 496 24.75 31.02 16.07
CA GLU A 496 24.32 31.79 14.89
C GLU A 496 25.29 31.63 13.70
N GLU A 497 26.60 31.45 13.95
CA GLU A 497 27.57 31.30 12.86
C GLU A 497 27.49 29.92 12.21
N ILE A 498 27.27 28.88 13.03
CA ILE A 498 27.26 27.48 12.59
C ILE A 498 25.88 27.04 12.09
N HIS A 499 24.81 27.51 12.72
CA HIS A 499 23.45 26.97 12.53
C HIS A 499 22.53 27.85 11.70
N LYS A 500 23.01 29.01 11.21
CA LYS A 500 22.20 30.02 10.49
C LYS A 500 21.41 29.46 9.32
N GLU A 501 21.99 28.55 8.56
CA GLU A 501 21.31 27.92 7.40
C GLU A 501 20.11 27.06 7.82
N ASN A 502 20.05 26.62 9.09
CA ASN A 502 19.02 25.78 9.67
C ASN A 502 18.12 26.52 10.67
N GLU A 503 18.13 27.83 10.72
CA GLU A 503 17.31 28.63 11.64
C GLU A 503 15.81 28.27 11.55
N VAL A 504 15.29 28.11 10.31
CA VAL A 504 13.90 27.71 10.07
C VAL A 504 13.62 26.33 10.65
N PHE A 505 14.54 25.38 10.44
CA PHE A 505 14.43 24.02 10.99
C PHE A 505 14.37 24.02 12.53
N PHE A 506 15.25 24.76 13.19
CA PHE A 506 15.24 24.90 14.65
C PHE A 506 13.95 25.56 15.17
N GLY A 507 13.45 26.58 14.45
CA GLY A 507 12.18 27.23 14.78
C GLY A 507 11.01 26.24 14.72
N LEU A 508 10.95 25.41 13.70
CA LEU A 508 9.94 24.36 13.53
C LEU A 508 10.10 23.23 14.57
N LEU A 509 11.33 22.82 14.86
CA LEU A 509 11.62 21.82 15.88
C LEU A 509 11.15 22.25 17.27
N LYS A 510 11.42 23.48 17.66
CA LYS A 510 10.92 24.06 18.92
C LYS A 510 9.39 24.04 18.99
N LYS A 511 8.71 24.42 17.89
CA LYS A 511 7.24 24.37 17.79
C LYS A 511 6.72 22.92 17.85
N PHE A 512 7.41 21.99 17.20
CA PHE A 512 7.07 20.57 17.23
C PHE A 512 7.13 20.02 18.66
N ILE A 513 8.21 20.30 19.41
CA ILE A 513 8.37 19.89 20.81
C ILE A 513 7.25 20.48 21.68
N HIS A 514 6.90 21.75 21.47
CA HIS A 514 5.80 22.37 22.19
C HIS A 514 4.46 21.69 21.88
N SER A 515 4.22 21.33 20.62
CA SER A 515 3.00 20.65 20.20
C SER A 515 2.88 19.23 20.75
N MET A 516 4.00 18.51 20.90
CA MET A 516 4.01 17.19 21.53
C MET A 516 3.55 17.21 23.00
N HIS A 517 3.44 18.38 23.61
CA HIS A 517 2.95 18.51 24.97
C HIS A 517 1.48 18.94 25.02
N ARG A 518 1.05 19.77 24.06
CA ARG A 518 -0.27 20.42 24.08
C ARG A 518 -1.32 19.78 23.17
N SER A 519 -0.91 19.07 22.13
CA SER A 519 -1.87 18.43 21.24
C SER A 519 -2.59 17.30 21.96
N GLU A 520 -3.89 17.20 21.78
CA GLU A 520 -4.71 16.09 22.30
C GLU A 520 -4.25 14.73 21.76
N ASP A 521 -3.70 14.72 20.52
CA ASP A 521 -3.21 13.52 19.84
C ASP A 521 -1.76 13.20 20.19
N ALA A 522 -1.09 14.04 20.99
CA ALA A 522 0.30 13.82 21.33
C ALA A 522 0.50 12.58 22.19
N PRO A 523 1.63 11.86 22.02
CA PRO A 523 1.96 10.76 22.91
C PRO A 523 1.95 11.21 24.38
N ARG A 524 1.23 10.49 25.23
CA ARG A 524 1.15 10.84 26.68
C ARG A 524 2.39 10.41 27.43
N LYS A 525 2.94 9.22 27.11
CA LYS A 525 4.10 8.67 27.81
C LYS A 525 5.40 9.31 27.36
N LEU A 526 6.25 9.64 28.32
CA LEU A 526 7.56 10.24 28.06
C LEU A 526 8.39 9.40 27.07
N LYS A 527 8.35 8.08 27.21
CA LYS A 527 9.04 7.15 26.31
C LYS A 527 8.57 7.30 24.85
N GLU A 528 7.26 7.41 24.63
CA GLU A 528 6.68 7.55 23.28
C GLU A 528 7.05 8.90 22.65
N LYS A 529 7.05 9.99 23.45
CA LYS A 529 7.53 11.31 23.01
C LYS A 529 8.99 11.26 22.58
N LYS A 530 9.82 10.54 23.33
CA LYS A 530 11.23 10.32 22.99
C LYS A 530 11.40 9.55 21.69
N GLU A 531 10.69 8.43 21.55
CA GLU A 531 10.72 7.59 20.35
C GLU A 531 10.28 8.39 19.12
N LEU A 532 9.22 9.19 19.22
CA LEU A 532 8.74 10.03 18.13
C LEU A 532 9.75 11.09 17.73
N LEU A 533 10.25 11.89 18.68
CA LEU A 533 11.21 12.96 18.39
C LEU A 533 12.51 12.40 17.82
N HIS A 534 13.06 11.36 18.45
CA HIS A 534 14.26 10.68 17.98
C HIS A 534 14.03 10.09 16.57
N GLY A 535 12.89 9.43 16.34
CA GLY A 535 12.54 8.84 15.05
C GLY A 535 12.50 9.87 13.93
N ILE A 536 11.84 11.01 14.13
CA ILE A 536 11.75 12.09 13.14
C ILE A 536 13.12 12.69 12.84
N LEU A 537 13.93 12.99 13.87
CA LEU A 537 15.27 13.53 13.64
C LEU A 537 16.19 12.53 12.92
N ARG A 538 16.09 11.24 13.24
CA ARG A 538 16.82 10.19 12.51
C ARG A 538 16.32 10.00 11.09
N TYR A 539 15.02 10.20 10.83
CA TYR A 539 14.49 10.22 9.47
C TYR A 539 15.04 11.41 8.67
N CYS A 540 15.01 12.63 9.23
CA CYS A 540 15.63 13.81 8.61
C CYS A 540 17.10 13.56 8.26
N GLN A 541 17.87 12.99 9.18
CA GLN A 541 19.25 12.60 8.95
C GLN A 541 19.39 11.58 7.82
N PHE A 542 18.52 10.57 7.82
CA PHE A 542 18.57 9.48 6.85
C PHE A 542 18.32 9.97 5.41
N VAL A 543 17.33 10.86 5.20
CA VAL A 543 17.00 11.36 3.86
C VAL A 543 17.99 12.42 3.35
N THR A 544 18.77 13.04 4.22
CA THR A 544 19.72 14.10 3.84
C THR A 544 21.17 13.62 3.79
N SER A 545 21.51 12.52 4.50
CA SER A 545 22.88 12.00 4.54
C SER A 545 23.40 11.60 3.16
N LYS A 546 24.55 12.15 2.79
CA LYS A 546 25.29 11.80 1.56
C LYS A 546 26.34 10.75 1.85
N THR A 547 26.73 9.98 0.82
CA THR A 547 27.93 9.14 0.87
C THR A 547 29.15 10.03 1.08
N GLU A 548 29.90 9.83 2.15
CA GLU A 548 31.21 10.43 2.36
C GLU A 548 32.20 9.89 1.31
N LYS A 549 33.21 10.70 0.96
CA LYS A 549 34.24 10.41 -0.04
C LYS A 549 35.07 9.18 0.30
#